data_96fb4b3cee571e4692dc61b6c4f2aa83
#
_entry.id   96fb4b3cee571e4692dc61b6c4f2aa83
#
_cell.length_a   1.000
_cell.length_b   1.000
_cell.length_c   1.000
_cell.angle_alpha   90.00
_cell.angle_beta   90.00
_cell.angle_gamma   90.00
#
_symmetry.space_group_name_H-M   'P 1'
#
loop_
_entity.id
_entity.type
_entity.pdbx_description
1 polymer ?
#
loop_
_entity_poly.entity_id
_entity_poly.type
_entity_poly.pdbx_seq_one_letter_code
_entity_poly.pdbx_strand_id
1 'polypeptide(L)'
;MPKPNRDFLPQDGQYHALMVYKKSECICDVTDYFCKTFLDGRRDRTVDQMVQAARSGKQNIVEGTAASVTSKETEIKLLNVAKASHQELLEDYKDYLAHHNLTLWSPGHRNYDYTRRRCREHNNREYYNRILPNCTDEMICNIAITLICQVDLMLRNLIEYHKQAFLEQGGIREEMTRGRLAYRDQHPGQRPVATATMLSRREQELLTREQELTRREQDLARRELELTARENEMARLLRLASQLPEG
;
A
#
# COMPACT_ATOMS: atom_id res chain seq x y z
N MET A 1 -21.94 -2.12 38.12
CA MET A 1 -22.16 -2.58 36.75
C MET A 1 -21.17 -1.91 35.85
N PRO A 2 -20.21 -2.57 35.23
CA PRO A 2 -19.32 -1.97 34.27
C PRO A 2 -20.11 -1.77 32.99
N LYS A 3 -20.01 -0.57 32.42
CA LYS A 3 -20.64 -0.17 31.16
C LYS A 3 -20.05 -1.01 30.02
N PRO A 4 -20.87 -1.63 29.15
CA PRO A 4 -20.38 -2.19 27.91
C PRO A 4 -20.27 -1.00 26.92
N ASN A 5 -19.13 -0.35 26.92
CA ASN A 5 -18.83 0.59 25.87
C ASN A 5 -17.37 0.42 25.48
N ARG A 6 -17.14 -0.49 24.54
CA ARG A 6 -16.04 -0.36 23.61
C ARG A 6 -16.69 -0.31 22.25
N ASP A 7 -16.74 0.89 21.68
CA ASP A 7 -16.92 1.04 20.26
C ASP A 7 -15.96 0.07 19.58
N PHE A 8 -16.51 -0.89 18.86
CA PHE A 8 -15.76 -1.94 18.17
C PHE A 8 -14.88 -1.37 17.06
N LEU A 9 -15.09 -0.10 16.74
CA LEU A 9 -14.33 0.63 15.75
C LEU A 9 -13.55 1.74 16.46
N PRO A 10 -12.22 1.80 16.32
CA PRO A 10 -11.44 2.95 16.77
C PRO A 10 -12.05 4.22 16.15
N GLN A 11 -12.27 5.24 16.96
CA GLN A 11 -12.73 6.53 16.46
C GLN A 11 -11.72 7.08 15.45
N ASP A 12 -12.19 7.84 14.46
CA ASP A 12 -11.45 8.42 13.34
C ASP A 12 -9.98 8.69 13.65
N GLY A 13 -9.10 8.06 12.91
CA GLY A 13 -7.67 8.27 13.07
C GLY A 13 -7.36 9.76 12.93
N GLN A 14 -6.83 10.38 13.98
CA GLN A 14 -6.49 11.81 14.01
C GLN A 14 -5.22 12.04 13.17
N TYR A 15 -5.32 11.88 11.84
CA TYR A 15 -4.19 12.05 10.92
C TYR A 15 -3.54 13.45 11.02
N HIS A 16 -4.32 14.47 11.39
CA HIS A 16 -3.81 15.83 11.63
C HIS A 16 -2.75 15.89 12.73
N ALA A 17 -2.78 14.99 13.69
CA ALA A 17 -1.78 14.89 14.75
C ALA A 17 -0.49 14.20 14.29
N LEU A 18 -0.53 13.44 13.20
CA LEU A 18 0.62 12.71 12.70
C LEU A 18 1.69 13.66 12.14
N MET A 19 2.91 13.52 12.63
CA MET A 19 4.04 14.32 12.16
C MET A 19 4.33 14.09 10.68
N VAL A 20 4.15 12.86 10.20
CA VAL A 20 4.31 12.49 8.79
C VAL A 20 3.33 13.25 7.89
N TYR A 21 2.08 13.43 8.33
CA TYR A 21 1.07 14.21 7.62
C TYR A 21 1.47 15.69 7.55
N LYS A 22 1.83 16.32 8.69
CA LYS A 22 2.25 17.73 8.74
C LYS A 22 3.43 18.02 7.82
N LYS A 23 4.42 17.12 7.77
CA LYS A 23 5.54 17.26 6.83
C LYS A 23 5.12 17.09 5.38
N SER A 24 4.20 16.17 5.08
CA SER A 24 3.68 16.01 3.72
C SER A 24 2.86 17.22 3.26
N GLU A 25 2.20 17.94 4.17
CA GLU A 25 1.58 19.22 3.85
C GLU A 25 2.64 20.28 3.49
N CYS A 26 3.75 20.35 4.25
CA CYS A 26 4.86 21.24 3.93
C CYS A 26 5.49 20.90 2.56
N ILE A 27 5.64 19.62 2.24
CA ILE A 27 6.14 19.18 0.92
C ILE A 27 5.20 19.68 -0.19
N CYS A 28 3.88 19.56 -0.03
CA CYS A 28 2.91 20.06 -1.01
C CYS A 28 3.09 21.56 -1.25
N ASP A 29 3.21 22.36 -0.19
CA ASP A 29 3.36 23.81 -0.33
C ASP A 29 4.70 24.22 -0.95
N VAL A 30 5.79 23.55 -0.55
CA VAL A 30 7.12 23.76 -1.14
C VAL A 30 7.10 23.41 -2.63
N THR A 31 6.46 22.31 -3.00
CA THR A 31 6.36 21.86 -4.39
C THR A 31 5.50 22.81 -5.22
N ASP A 32 4.34 23.22 -4.70
CA ASP A 32 3.46 24.17 -5.39
C ASP A 32 4.17 25.51 -5.63
N TYR A 33 4.87 26.03 -4.62
CA TYR A 33 5.66 27.25 -4.75
C TYR A 33 6.78 27.09 -5.78
N PHE A 34 7.54 25.98 -5.71
CA PHE A 34 8.63 25.69 -6.62
C PHE A 34 8.15 25.64 -8.07
N CYS A 35 7.12 24.86 -8.33
CA CYS A 35 6.56 24.70 -9.67
C CYS A 35 6.05 26.03 -10.26
N LYS A 36 5.38 26.85 -9.45
CA LYS A 36 4.87 28.15 -9.90
C LYS A 36 5.97 29.19 -10.17
N THR A 37 7.10 29.08 -9.47
CA THR A 37 8.14 30.10 -9.50
C THR A 37 9.25 29.77 -10.51
N PHE A 38 9.62 28.50 -10.64
CA PHE A 38 10.82 28.10 -11.38
C PHE A 38 10.55 27.23 -12.61
N LEU A 39 9.33 26.72 -12.80
CA LEU A 39 8.97 25.89 -13.95
C LEU A 39 7.95 26.59 -14.86
N ASP A 40 8.03 26.32 -16.16
CA ASP A 40 7.03 26.81 -17.13
C ASP A 40 5.86 25.81 -17.25
N GLY A 41 4.82 26.04 -16.46
CA GLY A 41 3.63 25.17 -16.41
C GLY A 41 2.88 24.98 -17.74
N ARG A 42 3.23 25.71 -18.81
CA ARG A 42 2.65 25.53 -20.13
C ARG A 42 3.45 24.59 -21.02
N ARG A 43 4.72 24.43 -20.75
CA ARG A 43 5.67 23.67 -21.59
C ARG A 43 6.22 22.43 -20.89
N ASP A 44 6.21 22.42 -19.57
CA ASP A 44 6.84 21.37 -18.78
C ASP A 44 5.79 20.49 -18.10
N ARG A 45 5.66 19.26 -18.58
CA ARG A 45 4.79 18.24 -17.99
C ARG A 45 5.22 17.84 -16.58
N THR A 46 6.46 18.09 -16.20
CA THR A 46 7.02 17.81 -14.88
C THR A 46 6.26 18.57 -13.80
N VAL A 47 5.72 19.75 -14.09
CA VAL A 47 4.90 20.53 -13.16
C VAL A 47 3.70 19.72 -12.66
N ASP A 48 2.92 19.16 -13.58
CA ASP A 48 1.74 18.37 -13.22
C ASP A 48 2.14 17.09 -12.45
N GLN A 49 3.23 16.44 -12.85
CA GLN A 49 3.75 15.24 -12.21
C GLN A 49 4.20 15.53 -10.77
N MET A 50 5.01 16.55 -10.54
CA MET A 50 5.49 16.94 -9.23
C MET A 50 4.34 17.31 -8.29
N VAL A 51 3.39 18.14 -8.75
CA VAL A 51 2.21 18.54 -7.97
C VAL A 51 1.35 17.32 -7.65
N GLN A 52 1.14 16.44 -8.63
CA GLN A 52 0.38 15.20 -8.47
C GLN A 52 1.06 14.28 -7.45
N ALA A 53 2.37 14.05 -7.54
CA ALA A 53 3.15 13.21 -6.64
C ALA A 53 3.09 13.73 -5.20
N ALA A 54 3.28 15.03 -4.98
CA ALA A 54 3.18 15.66 -3.67
C ALA A 54 1.78 15.46 -3.05
N ARG A 55 0.72 15.72 -3.83
CA ARG A 55 -0.68 15.55 -3.39
C ARG A 55 -1.03 14.11 -3.12
N SER A 56 -0.62 13.18 -4.01
CA SER A 56 -0.84 11.74 -3.85
C SER A 56 -0.18 11.23 -2.57
N GLY A 57 1.08 11.61 -2.31
CA GLY A 57 1.79 11.25 -1.08
C GLY A 57 1.01 11.67 0.17
N LYS A 58 0.58 12.93 0.25
CA LYS A 58 -0.23 13.43 1.37
C LYS A 58 -1.58 12.72 1.47
N GLN A 59 -2.31 12.59 0.36
CA GLN A 59 -3.66 12.04 0.35
C GLN A 59 -3.69 10.58 0.79
N ASN A 60 -2.73 9.77 0.36
CA ASN A 60 -2.63 8.38 0.75
C ASN A 60 -2.30 8.18 2.26
N ILE A 61 -1.65 9.17 2.91
CA ILE A 61 -1.50 9.16 4.39
C ILE A 61 -2.87 9.34 5.05
N VAL A 62 -3.68 10.28 4.56
CA VAL A 62 -5.05 10.55 5.08
C VAL A 62 -5.93 9.31 4.91
N GLU A 63 -5.99 8.77 3.70
CA GLU A 63 -6.81 7.60 3.36
C GLU A 63 -6.33 6.35 4.12
N GLY A 64 -5.02 6.15 4.24
CA GLY A 64 -4.45 5.06 5.01
C GLY A 64 -4.86 5.13 6.48
N THR A 65 -4.74 6.31 7.08
CA THR A 65 -5.16 6.52 8.47
C THR A 65 -6.68 6.32 8.65
N ALA A 66 -7.50 6.78 7.71
CA ALA A 66 -8.94 6.54 7.74
C ALA A 66 -9.27 5.03 7.57
N ALA A 67 -8.55 4.33 6.68
CA ALA A 67 -8.73 2.89 6.46
C ALA A 67 -8.30 2.04 7.67
N SER A 68 -7.46 2.56 8.56
CA SER A 68 -6.97 1.85 9.76
C SER A 68 -8.09 1.32 10.64
N VAL A 69 -9.22 2.02 10.65
CA VAL A 69 -10.44 1.68 11.39
C VAL A 69 -11.07 0.37 10.91
N THR A 70 -10.96 0.07 9.61
CA THR A 70 -11.63 -1.07 8.98
C THR A 70 -10.69 -2.15 8.46
N SER A 71 -9.45 -1.78 8.12
CA SER A 71 -8.49 -2.73 7.54
C SER A 71 -7.05 -2.26 7.72
N LYS A 72 -6.32 -2.91 8.60
CA LYS A 72 -4.87 -2.71 8.77
C LYS A 72 -4.06 -3.01 7.50
N GLU A 73 -4.49 -3.99 6.73
CA GLU A 73 -3.87 -4.32 5.45
C GLU A 73 -3.99 -3.17 4.45
N THR A 74 -5.18 -2.54 4.37
CA THR A 74 -5.43 -1.39 3.49
C THR A 74 -4.62 -0.17 3.95
N GLU A 75 -4.53 0.09 5.25
CA GLU A 75 -3.67 1.12 5.83
C GLU A 75 -2.22 0.96 5.38
N ILE A 76 -1.64 -0.23 5.56
CA ILE A 76 -0.27 -0.53 5.16
C ILE A 76 -0.07 -0.34 3.64
N LYS A 77 -1.02 -0.77 2.81
CA LYS A 77 -0.97 -0.58 1.35
C LYS A 77 -0.95 0.90 0.97
N LEU A 78 -1.84 1.71 1.54
CA LEU A 78 -1.94 3.14 1.25
C LEU A 78 -0.70 3.92 1.73
N LEU A 79 -0.14 3.58 2.90
CA LEU A 79 1.12 4.16 3.36
C LEU A 79 2.30 3.81 2.43
N ASN A 80 2.32 2.62 1.82
CA ASN A 80 3.31 2.27 0.81
C ASN A 80 3.11 3.07 -0.49
N VAL A 81 1.86 3.33 -0.90
CA VAL A 81 1.57 4.21 -2.06
C VAL A 81 2.03 5.65 -1.76
N ALA A 82 1.76 6.16 -0.56
CA ALA A 82 2.26 7.47 -0.12
C ALA A 82 3.79 7.57 -0.22
N LYS A 83 4.48 6.52 0.24
CA LYS A 83 5.94 6.43 0.14
C LYS A 83 6.41 6.44 -1.32
N ALA A 84 5.79 5.66 -2.20
CA ALA A 84 6.14 5.61 -3.63
C ALA A 84 5.97 6.98 -4.29
N SER A 85 4.86 7.67 -4.04
CA SER A 85 4.60 9.02 -4.57
C SER A 85 5.66 10.05 -4.10
N HIS A 86 6.09 9.96 -2.85
CA HIS A 86 7.18 10.83 -2.37
C HIS A 86 8.53 10.46 -2.96
N GLN A 87 8.78 9.20 -3.31
CA GLN A 87 10.00 8.79 -4.00
C GLN A 87 10.04 9.30 -5.46
N GLU A 88 8.91 9.25 -6.19
CA GLU A 88 8.80 9.87 -7.50
C GLU A 88 9.15 11.36 -7.44
N LEU A 89 8.54 12.10 -6.52
CA LEU A 89 8.84 13.52 -6.31
C LEU A 89 10.31 13.78 -5.94
N LEU A 90 10.93 12.88 -5.19
CA LEU A 90 12.35 12.98 -4.84
C LEU A 90 13.25 12.93 -6.08
N GLU A 91 12.95 12.03 -7.01
CA GLU A 91 13.71 11.92 -8.25
C GLU A 91 13.50 13.15 -9.14
N ASP A 92 12.27 13.67 -9.25
CA ASP A 92 11.99 14.91 -10.00
C ASP A 92 12.85 16.08 -9.52
N TYR A 93 12.99 16.27 -8.19
CA TYR A 93 13.85 17.32 -7.63
C TYR A 93 15.33 17.07 -7.89
N LYS A 94 15.80 15.83 -7.85
CA LYS A 94 17.20 15.49 -8.18
C LYS A 94 17.48 15.73 -9.65
N ASP A 95 16.56 15.36 -10.52
CA ASP A 95 16.68 15.57 -11.95
C ASP A 95 16.73 17.06 -12.28
N TYR A 96 15.89 17.87 -11.62
CA TYR A 96 15.96 19.32 -11.76
C TYR A 96 17.34 19.87 -11.39
N LEU A 97 17.88 19.49 -10.23
CA LEU A 97 19.23 19.92 -9.82
C LEU A 97 20.29 19.51 -10.84
N ALA A 98 20.24 18.28 -11.34
CA ALA A 98 21.18 17.77 -12.31
C ALA A 98 21.09 18.52 -13.66
N HIS A 99 19.88 18.74 -14.19
CA HIS A 99 19.66 19.42 -15.46
C HIS A 99 20.08 20.92 -15.43
N HIS A 100 20.01 21.56 -14.26
CA HIS A 100 20.39 22.96 -14.08
C HIS A 100 21.82 23.14 -13.54
N ASN A 101 22.60 22.06 -13.42
CA ASN A 101 23.96 22.08 -12.85
C ASN A 101 24.00 22.68 -11.44
N LEU A 102 22.97 22.43 -10.64
CA LEU A 102 22.87 22.87 -9.26
C LEU A 102 23.35 21.78 -8.31
N THR A 103 23.70 22.17 -7.09
CA THR A 103 24.33 21.25 -6.13
C THR A 103 23.29 20.51 -5.28
N LEU A 104 23.31 19.18 -5.33
CA LEU A 104 22.66 18.36 -4.31
C LEU A 104 23.50 18.39 -3.03
N TRP A 105 22.95 18.92 -1.94
CA TRP A 105 23.66 18.99 -0.67
C TRP A 105 23.74 17.62 -0.02
N SER A 106 24.98 17.19 0.24
CA SER A 106 25.31 15.93 0.88
C SER A 106 26.08 16.16 2.19
N PRO A 107 26.32 15.14 3.00
CA PRO A 107 27.18 15.26 4.18
C PRO A 107 28.53 15.91 3.82
N GLY A 108 28.89 16.96 4.57
CA GLY A 108 30.06 17.80 4.28
C GLY A 108 29.76 19.12 3.56
N HIS A 109 28.60 19.26 2.93
CA HIS A 109 28.18 20.55 2.39
C HIS A 109 27.75 21.48 3.53
N ARG A 110 28.18 22.76 3.49
CA ARG A 110 27.94 23.75 4.58
C ARG A 110 26.47 23.91 5.01
N ASN A 111 25.53 23.73 4.07
CA ASN A 111 24.11 23.92 4.32
C ASN A 111 23.39 22.60 4.68
N TYR A 112 24.03 21.44 4.54
CA TYR A 112 23.39 20.14 4.71
C TYR A 112 22.82 19.94 6.12
N ASP A 113 23.67 20.03 7.14
CA ASP A 113 23.26 19.80 8.53
C ASP A 113 22.33 20.90 9.05
N TYR A 114 22.55 22.14 8.61
CA TYR A 114 21.67 23.25 8.94
C TYR A 114 20.26 23.00 8.42
N THR A 115 20.12 22.66 7.13
CA THR A 115 18.81 22.39 6.52
C THR A 115 18.12 21.19 7.15
N ARG A 116 18.83 20.09 7.40
CA ARG A 116 18.29 18.91 8.09
C ARG A 116 17.73 19.25 9.46
N ARG A 117 18.45 20.04 10.23
CA ARG A 117 18.02 20.49 11.56
C ARG A 117 16.77 21.37 11.45
N ARG A 118 16.79 22.37 10.58
CA ARG A 118 15.64 23.28 10.38
C ARG A 118 14.40 22.53 9.93
N CYS A 119 14.51 21.62 8.96
CA CYS A 119 13.42 20.78 8.51
C CYS A 119 12.91 19.83 9.60
N ARG A 120 13.73 19.45 10.59
CA ARG A 120 13.30 18.63 11.73
C ARG A 120 12.52 19.46 12.76
N GLU A 121 12.96 20.69 13.01
CA GLU A 121 12.38 21.61 13.99
C GLU A 121 11.05 22.21 13.51
N HIS A 122 10.92 22.47 12.21
CA HIS A 122 9.76 23.14 11.63
C HIS A 122 8.89 22.16 10.83
N ASN A 123 7.65 21.98 11.32
CA ASN A 123 6.68 21.05 10.76
C ASN A 123 5.34 21.74 10.46
N ASN A 124 5.38 23.04 10.19
CA ASN A 124 4.22 23.87 9.89
C ASN A 124 4.42 24.61 8.57
N ARG A 125 3.32 24.79 7.86
CA ARG A 125 3.24 25.43 6.54
C ARG A 125 3.69 26.90 6.59
N GLU A 126 3.34 27.61 7.65
CA GLU A 126 3.62 29.04 7.84
C GLU A 126 5.12 29.33 7.83
N TYR A 127 5.92 28.43 8.40
CA TYR A 127 7.37 28.57 8.37
C TYR A 127 7.90 28.53 6.93
N TYR A 128 7.50 27.53 6.14
CA TYR A 128 7.97 27.40 4.75
C TYR A 128 7.46 28.53 3.89
N ASN A 129 6.19 28.88 3.95
CA ASN A 129 5.60 29.98 3.18
C ASN A 129 6.33 31.32 3.43
N ARG A 130 6.87 31.53 4.63
CA ARG A 130 7.64 32.72 4.97
C ARG A 130 9.04 32.71 4.41
N ILE A 131 9.73 31.55 4.35
CA ILE A 131 11.13 31.50 3.92
C ILE A 131 11.29 31.33 2.41
N LEU A 132 10.37 30.64 1.74
CA LEU A 132 10.47 30.29 0.32
C LEU A 132 10.71 31.50 -0.60
N PRO A 133 10.07 32.67 -0.41
CA PRO A 133 10.30 33.84 -1.27
C PRO A 133 11.76 34.36 -1.26
N ASN A 134 12.55 33.98 -0.26
CA ASN A 134 13.95 34.39 -0.11
C ASN A 134 14.94 33.27 -0.47
N CYS A 135 14.44 32.14 -1.02
CA CYS A 135 15.26 30.98 -1.37
C CYS A 135 15.47 30.92 -2.88
N THR A 136 16.65 30.47 -3.29
CA THR A 136 16.94 30.11 -4.68
C THR A 136 16.30 28.75 -5.00
N ASP A 137 16.21 28.43 -6.27
CA ASP A 137 15.77 27.11 -6.76
C ASP A 137 16.59 25.97 -6.14
N GLU A 138 17.95 26.08 -6.10
CA GLU A 138 18.83 25.12 -5.45
C GLU A 138 18.45 24.92 -3.96
N MET A 139 18.20 26.01 -3.25
CA MET A 139 17.82 25.95 -1.83
C MET A 139 16.49 25.23 -1.65
N ILE A 140 15.50 25.54 -2.48
CA ILE A 140 14.17 24.96 -2.38
C ILE A 140 14.20 23.48 -2.71
N CYS A 141 14.91 23.07 -3.78
CA CYS A 141 15.12 21.66 -4.12
C CYS A 141 15.72 20.89 -2.95
N ASN A 142 16.78 21.42 -2.32
CA ASN A 142 17.44 20.75 -1.20
C ASN A 142 16.58 20.72 0.08
N ILE A 143 15.74 21.73 0.32
CA ILE A 143 14.73 21.72 1.37
C ILE A 143 13.70 20.63 1.12
N ALA A 144 13.14 20.56 -0.10
CA ALA A 144 12.17 19.56 -0.50
C ALA A 144 12.73 18.14 -0.37
N ILE A 145 13.91 17.89 -0.91
CA ILE A 145 14.63 16.62 -0.79
C ILE A 145 14.83 16.22 0.67
N THR A 146 15.21 17.18 1.52
CA THR A 146 15.39 16.92 2.96
C THR A 146 14.06 16.54 3.64
N LEU A 147 12.97 17.25 3.34
CA LEU A 147 11.65 16.94 3.88
C LEU A 147 11.16 15.55 3.42
N ILE A 148 11.32 15.25 2.13
CA ILE A 148 10.94 13.95 1.55
C ILE A 148 11.73 12.81 2.22
N CYS A 149 13.04 12.95 2.39
CA CYS A 149 13.86 11.95 3.10
C CYS A 149 13.39 11.74 4.55
N GLN A 150 12.97 12.81 5.25
CA GLN A 150 12.44 12.70 6.60
C GLN A 150 11.07 12.00 6.62
N VAL A 151 10.19 12.31 5.66
CA VAL A 151 8.88 11.65 5.50
C VAL A 151 9.07 10.17 5.15
N ASP A 152 9.99 9.84 4.25
CA ASP A 152 10.30 8.46 3.89
C ASP A 152 10.70 7.62 5.11
N LEU A 153 11.59 8.17 5.96
CA LEU A 153 11.97 7.50 7.21
C LEU A 153 10.78 7.32 8.16
N MET A 154 9.93 8.36 8.29
CA MET A 154 8.74 8.29 9.14
C MET A 154 7.73 7.27 8.61
N LEU A 155 7.50 7.22 7.29
CA LEU A 155 6.61 6.24 6.67
C LEU A 155 7.13 4.81 6.84
N ARG A 156 8.44 4.59 6.67
CA ARG A 156 9.05 3.26 6.92
C ARG A 156 8.80 2.79 8.36
N ASN A 157 9.06 3.65 9.34
CA ASN A 157 8.85 3.32 10.74
C ASN A 157 7.37 3.07 11.05
N LEU A 158 6.48 3.89 10.49
CA LEU A 158 5.03 3.75 10.68
C LEU A 158 4.50 2.44 10.05
N ILE A 159 4.93 2.12 8.82
CA ILE A 159 4.58 0.87 8.15
C ILE A 159 5.06 -0.33 8.95
N GLU A 160 6.30 -0.30 9.45
CA GLU A 160 6.83 -1.40 10.25
C GLU A 160 6.08 -1.57 11.57
N TYR A 161 5.74 -0.47 12.24
CA TYR A 161 4.89 -0.50 13.43
C TYR A 161 3.53 -1.15 13.15
N HIS A 162 2.86 -0.77 12.04
CA HIS A 162 1.56 -1.37 11.68
C HIS A 162 1.67 -2.83 11.27
N LYS A 163 2.76 -3.23 10.60
CA LYS A 163 3.02 -4.64 10.29
C LYS A 163 3.18 -5.46 11.56
N GLN A 164 3.99 -4.98 12.50
CA GLN A 164 4.19 -5.67 13.77
C GLN A 164 2.88 -5.80 14.56
N ALA A 165 2.13 -4.70 14.66
CA ALA A 165 0.81 -4.72 15.31
C ALA A 165 -0.17 -5.69 14.63
N PHE A 166 -0.15 -5.78 13.29
CA PHE A 166 -0.97 -6.72 12.54
C PHE A 166 -0.58 -8.18 12.82
N LEU A 167 0.71 -8.48 12.92
CA LEU A 167 1.20 -9.83 13.24
C LEU A 167 0.84 -10.25 14.66
N GLU A 168 0.92 -9.32 15.63
CA GLU A 168 0.65 -9.62 17.04
C GLU A 168 -0.85 -9.69 17.38
N GLN A 169 -1.65 -8.81 16.81
CA GLN A 169 -3.05 -8.62 17.17
C GLN A 169 -4.02 -9.25 16.16
N GLY A 170 -3.54 -9.52 14.94
CA GLY A 170 -4.35 -9.93 13.81
C GLY A 170 -5.10 -8.76 13.17
N GLY A 171 -5.93 -9.07 12.19
CA GLY A 171 -6.78 -8.08 11.54
C GLY A 171 -8.16 -7.96 12.20
N ILE A 172 -8.95 -7.01 11.72
CA ILE A 172 -10.31 -6.74 12.24
C ILE A 172 -11.21 -8.00 12.19
N ARG A 173 -11.00 -8.89 11.21
CA ARG A 173 -11.77 -10.14 11.08
C ARG A 173 -11.52 -11.07 12.26
N GLU A 174 -10.26 -11.22 12.69
CA GLU A 174 -9.88 -12.00 13.85
C GLU A 174 -10.40 -11.37 15.14
N GLU A 175 -10.32 -10.05 15.25
CA GLU A 175 -10.83 -9.30 16.40
C GLU A 175 -12.36 -9.42 16.51
N MET A 176 -13.09 -9.25 15.40
CA MET A 176 -14.54 -9.46 15.35
C MET A 176 -14.91 -10.91 15.69
N THR A 177 -14.13 -11.88 15.24
CA THR A 177 -14.38 -13.30 15.54
C THR A 177 -14.15 -13.57 17.03
N ARG A 178 -13.05 -13.07 17.60
CA ARG A 178 -12.78 -13.16 19.05
C ARG A 178 -13.88 -12.51 19.87
N GLY A 179 -14.30 -11.30 19.49
CA GLY A 179 -15.39 -10.59 20.16
C GLY A 179 -16.71 -11.34 20.11
N ARG A 180 -17.06 -11.93 18.96
CA ARG A 180 -18.25 -12.77 18.81
C ARG A 180 -18.19 -14.04 19.65
N LEU A 181 -17.06 -14.69 19.72
CA LEU A 181 -16.85 -15.87 20.54
C LEU A 181 -16.97 -15.52 22.03
N ALA A 182 -16.28 -14.48 22.49
CA ALA A 182 -16.35 -14.01 23.87
C ALA A 182 -17.78 -13.61 24.29
N TYR A 183 -18.53 -12.93 23.40
CA TYR A 183 -19.95 -12.61 23.65
C TYR A 183 -20.80 -13.87 23.80
N ARG A 184 -20.59 -14.87 22.94
CA ARG A 184 -21.33 -16.15 23.00
C ARG A 184 -21.02 -16.93 24.29
N ASP A 185 -19.79 -16.91 24.76
CA ASP A 185 -19.39 -17.59 26.00
C ASP A 185 -20.02 -16.92 27.23
N GLN A 186 -20.23 -15.59 27.17
CA GLN A 186 -20.90 -14.84 28.22
C GLN A 186 -22.44 -14.98 28.21
N HIS A 187 -23.02 -15.40 27.03
CA HIS A 187 -24.47 -15.50 26.80
C HIS A 187 -24.85 -16.87 26.22
N PRO A 188 -24.63 -17.98 26.95
CA PRO A 188 -24.81 -19.34 26.43
C PRO A 188 -26.23 -19.71 26.02
N GLY A 189 -27.25 -18.92 26.44
CA GLY A 189 -28.67 -19.13 26.08
C GLY A 189 -29.17 -18.38 24.86
N GLN A 190 -28.40 -17.46 24.30
CA GLN A 190 -28.82 -16.60 23.17
C GLN A 190 -28.18 -17.03 21.83
N ARG A 191 -28.23 -18.31 21.50
CA ARG A 191 -27.79 -18.74 20.16
C ARG A 191 -28.83 -18.31 19.11
N PRO A 192 -28.49 -17.51 18.10
CA PRO A 192 -29.40 -17.27 16.99
C PRO A 192 -29.67 -18.59 16.28
N VAL A 193 -30.91 -18.98 16.19
CA VAL A 193 -31.37 -20.22 15.50
C VAL A 193 -30.90 -20.24 14.03
N ALA A 194 -30.68 -19.07 13.44
CA ALA A 194 -30.15 -18.89 12.08
C ALA A 194 -28.74 -19.49 11.87
N THR A 195 -27.92 -19.64 12.91
CA THR A 195 -26.52 -20.12 12.75
C THR A 195 -26.46 -21.63 12.50
N ALA A 196 -27.33 -22.41 13.09
CA ALA A 196 -27.38 -23.86 12.87
C ALA A 196 -27.84 -24.19 11.44
N THR A 197 -28.84 -23.45 10.93
CA THR A 197 -29.35 -23.61 9.57
C THR A 197 -28.34 -23.17 8.51
N MET A 198 -27.56 -22.09 8.77
CA MET A 198 -26.51 -21.63 7.86
C MET A 198 -25.31 -22.57 7.84
N LEU A 199 -24.90 -23.14 8.98
CA LEU A 199 -23.83 -24.14 9.03
C LEU A 199 -24.22 -25.39 8.27
N SER A 200 -25.44 -25.92 8.51
CA SER A 200 -25.97 -27.07 7.77
C SER A 200 -26.04 -26.83 6.25
N ARG A 201 -26.44 -25.64 5.84
CA ARG A 201 -26.47 -25.27 4.41
C ARG A 201 -25.08 -25.22 3.80
N ARG A 202 -24.11 -24.66 4.52
CA ARG A 202 -22.73 -24.55 4.05
C ARG A 202 -22.02 -25.91 4.02
N GLU A 203 -22.32 -26.79 4.97
CA GLU A 203 -21.86 -28.18 4.95
C GLU A 203 -22.42 -28.94 3.74
N GLN A 204 -23.68 -28.75 3.42
CA GLN A 204 -24.30 -29.32 2.23
C GLN A 204 -23.70 -28.77 0.94
N GLU A 205 -23.44 -27.46 0.87
CA GLU A 205 -22.77 -26.85 -0.29
C GLU A 205 -21.34 -27.38 -0.47
N LEU A 206 -20.58 -27.57 0.62
CA LEU A 206 -19.25 -28.16 0.57
C LEU A 206 -19.27 -29.61 0.12
N LEU A 207 -20.19 -30.41 0.65
CA LEU A 207 -20.37 -31.81 0.26
C LEU A 207 -20.70 -31.96 -1.23
N THR A 208 -21.60 -31.10 -1.74
CA THR A 208 -21.96 -31.04 -3.17
C THR A 208 -20.76 -30.69 -4.03
N ARG A 209 -19.93 -29.76 -3.57
CA ARG A 209 -18.73 -29.31 -4.30
C ARG A 209 -17.63 -30.37 -4.30
N GLU A 210 -17.46 -31.09 -3.20
CA GLU A 210 -16.55 -32.25 -3.14
C GLU A 210 -16.97 -33.36 -4.10
N GLN A 211 -18.26 -33.68 -4.16
CA GLN A 211 -18.79 -34.67 -5.10
C GLN A 211 -18.57 -34.24 -6.57
N GLU A 212 -18.73 -32.95 -6.85
CA GLU A 212 -18.50 -32.42 -8.19
C GLU A 212 -17.03 -32.44 -8.59
N LEU A 213 -16.12 -32.16 -7.65
CA LEU A 213 -14.67 -32.26 -7.86
C LEU A 213 -14.25 -33.72 -8.11
N THR A 214 -14.71 -34.63 -7.28
CA THR A 214 -14.43 -36.09 -7.48
C THR A 214 -14.90 -36.61 -8.85
N ARG A 215 -16.08 -36.14 -9.30
CA ARG A 215 -16.58 -36.48 -10.64
C ARG A 215 -15.69 -35.94 -11.76
N ARG A 216 -15.22 -34.68 -11.61
CA ARG A 216 -14.29 -34.04 -12.58
C ARG A 216 -12.94 -34.76 -12.62
N GLU A 217 -12.42 -35.18 -11.47
CA GLU A 217 -11.19 -35.95 -11.38
C GLU A 217 -11.30 -37.30 -12.10
N GLN A 218 -12.43 -38.01 -11.91
CA GLN A 218 -12.71 -39.25 -12.61
C GLN A 218 -12.83 -39.06 -14.13
N ASP A 219 -13.50 -37.98 -14.58
CA ASP A 219 -13.61 -37.67 -16.00
C ASP A 219 -12.25 -37.29 -16.61
N LEU A 220 -11.38 -36.59 -15.88
CA LEU A 220 -10.01 -36.29 -16.33
C LEU A 220 -9.16 -37.56 -16.44
N ALA A 221 -9.17 -38.43 -15.43
CA ALA A 221 -8.45 -39.71 -15.45
C ALA A 221 -8.88 -40.58 -16.62
N ARG A 222 -10.17 -40.62 -16.93
CA ARG A 222 -10.70 -41.31 -18.09
C ARG A 222 -10.16 -40.76 -19.42
N ARG A 223 -10.14 -39.44 -19.57
CA ARG A 223 -9.59 -38.75 -20.76
C ARG A 223 -8.09 -39.00 -20.93
N GLU A 224 -7.33 -38.97 -19.84
CA GLU A 224 -5.91 -39.28 -19.85
C GLU A 224 -5.65 -40.71 -20.32
N LEU A 225 -6.45 -41.68 -19.89
CA LEU A 225 -6.37 -43.07 -20.31
C LEU A 225 -6.70 -43.22 -21.80
N GLU A 226 -7.72 -42.51 -22.30
CA GLU A 226 -8.07 -42.50 -23.73
C GLU A 226 -6.97 -41.87 -24.59
N LEU A 227 -6.35 -40.77 -24.12
CA LEU A 227 -5.23 -40.13 -24.82
C LEU A 227 -4.01 -41.01 -24.88
N THR A 228 -3.64 -41.65 -23.77
CA THR A 228 -2.51 -42.59 -23.71
C THR A 228 -2.73 -43.79 -24.64
N ALA A 229 -3.96 -44.32 -24.72
CA ALA A 229 -4.31 -45.36 -25.65
C ALA A 229 -4.14 -44.95 -27.13
N ARG A 230 -4.59 -43.71 -27.47
CA ARG A 230 -4.42 -43.17 -28.82
C ARG A 230 -2.97 -42.89 -29.17
N GLU A 231 -2.16 -42.40 -28.24
CA GLU A 231 -0.72 -42.19 -28.43
C GLU A 231 0.00 -43.51 -28.69
N ASN A 232 -0.33 -44.55 -27.94
CA ASN A 232 0.24 -45.89 -28.13
C ASN A 232 -0.16 -46.47 -29.48
N GLU A 233 -1.40 -46.30 -29.91
CA GLU A 233 -1.88 -46.77 -31.22
C GLU A 233 -1.18 -46.02 -32.36
N MET A 234 -1.03 -44.70 -32.23
CA MET A 234 -0.32 -43.87 -33.21
C MET A 234 1.16 -44.24 -33.31
N ALA A 235 1.83 -44.51 -32.18
CA ALA A 235 3.20 -44.97 -32.14
C ALA A 235 3.36 -46.35 -32.80
N ARG A 236 2.35 -47.23 -32.64
CA ARG A 236 2.30 -48.51 -33.32
C ARG A 236 2.17 -48.40 -34.84
N LEU A 237 1.26 -47.52 -35.29
CA LEU A 237 1.07 -47.27 -36.75
C LEU A 237 2.30 -46.63 -37.38
N LEU A 238 2.97 -45.68 -36.72
CA LEU A 238 4.22 -45.10 -37.20
C LEU A 238 5.34 -46.14 -37.33
N ARG A 239 5.47 -47.07 -36.39
CA ARG A 239 6.44 -48.18 -36.49
C ARG A 239 6.13 -49.10 -37.67
N LEU A 240 4.86 -49.41 -37.94
CA LEU A 240 4.46 -50.19 -39.09
C LEU A 240 4.71 -49.48 -40.42
N ALA A 241 4.46 -48.16 -40.48
CA ALA A 241 4.73 -47.34 -41.65
C ALA A 241 6.24 -47.26 -41.99
N SER A 242 7.11 -47.23 -40.96
CA SER A 242 8.57 -47.20 -41.16
C SER A 242 9.17 -48.56 -41.60
N GLN A 243 8.38 -49.64 -41.60
CA GLN A 243 8.80 -51.00 -42.04
C GLN A 243 8.36 -51.33 -43.45
N LEU A 244 7.63 -50.45 -44.15
CA LEU A 244 7.27 -50.63 -45.56
C LEU A 244 8.48 -50.32 -46.45
N PRO A 245 8.92 -51.20 -47.32
CA PRO A 245 10.00 -50.91 -48.25
C PRO A 245 9.59 -49.86 -49.26
N GLU A 246 10.49 -48.88 -49.45
CA GLU A 246 10.34 -47.88 -50.51
C GLU A 246 10.30 -48.60 -51.87
N GLY A 247 9.17 -48.56 -52.54
CA GLY A 247 8.98 -49.14 -53.90
C GLY A 247 9.37 -48.13 -54.96
#